data_ef8467eb65490d720b6f80fc14446587
#
_entry.id   ef8467eb65490d720b6f80fc14446587
#
_cell.length_a   1.000
_cell.length_b   1.000
_cell.length_c   1.000
_cell.angle_alpha   90.00
_cell.angle_beta   90.00
_cell.angle_gamma   90.00
#
_symmetry.space_group_name_H-M   'P 1'
#
loop_
_entity.id
_entity.type
_entity.pdbx_description
1 polymer ?
#
loop_
_entity_poly.entity_id
_entity_poly.type
_entity_poly.pdbx_seq_one_letter_code
_entity_poly.pdbx_strand_id
1 'polypeptide(L)'
;MIFNRLNNGAEELRLVTSSYYANADFEKIEGMVVAAESELARVVGDEVMQTIETDYNAGKLTPIVRAAQRAVGFMATLRYFRLNDISHETDGRKVKMDSENERRPFEWQLERDDEMHLQEYYNALDCLVNLLMDNEGFQKSELYGHIAQLLIPNAESVTWLTGVETSPYLYLRLVPFLTDAQRYVAKRLGDTDTDDEELRTLRDQAIAHRALALFVRKTEMKALPGGAFREAVSGGGRSKSNTTTQLHDYYEHMMDASDEYIHEMQHRRDELAGENADSHVIMPKNCRKNKFFRW
;
A
#
# COMPACT_ATOMS: atom_id res chain seq x y z
N MET A 1 -9.62 -10.16 19.82
CA MET A 1 -10.65 -9.32 19.17
C MET A 1 -10.68 -7.94 19.81
N ILE A 2 -10.68 -6.88 19.00
CA ILE A 2 -10.61 -5.48 19.45
C ILE A 2 -11.97 -4.75 19.40
N PHE A 3 -13.05 -5.49 19.43
CA PHE A 3 -14.43 -5.00 19.53
C PHE A 3 -15.23 -5.79 20.55
N ASN A 4 -16.33 -5.19 21.00
CA ASN A 4 -17.35 -5.79 21.85
C ASN A 4 -16.86 -6.31 23.22
N ARG A 5 -15.83 -5.69 23.81
CA ARG A 5 -15.30 -6.05 25.13
C ARG A 5 -16.36 -6.00 26.24
N LEU A 6 -17.27 -5.05 26.16
CA LEU A 6 -18.33 -4.86 27.15
C LEU A 6 -19.61 -5.65 26.83
N ASN A 7 -19.60 -6.44 25.75
CA ASN A 7 -20.77 -7.18 25.26
C ASN A 7 -22.01 -6.30 25.08
N ASN A 8 -21.81 -5.08 24.59
CA ASN A 8 -22.86 -4.09 24.30
C ASN A 8 -23.31 -4.07 22.84
N GLY A 9 -23.11 -5.18 22.14
CA GLY A 9 -23.50 -5.36 20.74
C GLY A 9 -22.63 -4.55 19.77
N ALA A 10 -23.25 -3.96 18.77
CA ALA A 10 -22.55 -3.23 17.70
C ALA A 10 -22.24 -1.75 18.03
N GLU A 11 -22.40 -1.33 19.28
CA GLU A 11 -22.25 0.09 19.66
C GLU A 11 -20.84 0.62 19.39
N GLU A 12 -19.80 -0.14 19.74
CA GLU A 12 -18.41 0.25 19.47
C GLU A 12 -18.15 0.37 17.96
N LEU A 13 -18.63 -0.57 17.17
CA LEU A 13 -18.50 -0.56 15.74
C LEU A 13 -19.20 0.65 15.12
N ARG A 14 -20.40 0.97 15.60
CA ARG A 14 -21.14 2.15 15.18
C ARG A 14 -20.41 3.46 15.51
N LEU A 15 -19.82 3.54 16.68
CA LEU A 15 -19.05 4.73 17.09
C LEU A 15 -17.82 4.95 16.21
N VAL A 16 -17.21 3.86 15.74
CA VAL A 16 -16.01 3.90 14.92
C VAL A 16 -16.30 4.19 13.45
N THR A 17 -17.32 3.55 12.88
CA THR A 17 -17.61 3.63 11.44
C THR A 17 -18.71 4.62 11.10
N SER A 18 -19.57 4.97 12.07
CA SER A 18 -20.79 5.79 11.88
C SER A 18 -21.79 5.25 10.83
N SER A 19 -21.51 4.09 10.26
CA SER A 19 -22.28 3.49 9.14
C SER A 19 -23.01 2.21 9.53
N TYR A 20 -22.69 1.60 10.68
CA TYR A 20 -23.36 0.40 11.16
C TYR A 20 -24.44 0.74 12.19
N TYR A 21 -25.64 0.18 12.06
CA TYR A 21 -26.78 0.57 12.90
C TYR A 21 -26.69 0.05 14.33
N ALA A 22 -27.15 0.88 15.28
CA ALA A 22 -27.15 0.58 16.70
C ALA A 22 -27.91 -0.70 17.09
N ASN A 23 -28.96 -1.04 16.31
CA ASN A 23 -29.82 -2.20 16.57
C ASN A 23 -29.37 -3.46 15.84
N ALA A 24 -28.23 -3.45 15.15
CA ALA A 24 -27.72 -4.63 14.50
C ALA A 24 -27.01 -5.53 15.51
N ASP A 25 -27.28 -6.83 15.39
CA ASP A 25 -26.63 -7.84 16.23
C ASP A 25 -25.14 -7.94 15.86
N PHE A 26 -24.26 -7.81 16.83
CA PHE A 26 -22.83 -7.96 16.59
C PHE A 26 -22.45 -9.34 16.03
N GLU A 27 -23.16 -10.37 16.45
CA GLU A 27 -22.97 -11.75 15.97
C GLU A 27 -23.04 -11.86 14.43
N LYS A 28 -23.83 -11.01 13.77
CA LYS A 28 -23.95 -11.03 12.31
C LYS A 28 -22.71 -10.51 11.58
N ILE A 29 -21.95 -9.63 12.21
CA ILE A 29 -20.74 -9.02 11.63
C ILE A 29 -19.46 -9.58 12.23
N GLU A 30 -19.53 -10.30 13.34
CA GLU A 30 -18.38 -10.83 14.07
C GLU A 30 -17.39 -11.57 13.16
N GLY A 31 -17.89 -12.45 12.29
CA GLY A 31 -17.04 -13.17 11.33
C GLY A 31 -16.26 -12.25 10.38
N MET A 32 -16.84 -11.10 10.00
CA MET A 32 -16.17 -10.10 9.16
C MET A 32 -15.14 -9.32 9.96
N VAL A 33 -15.42 -9.04 11.23
CA VAL A 33 -14.47 -8.39 12.15
C VAL A 33 -13.23 -9.29 12.35
N VAL A 34 -13.42 -10.57 12.65
CA VAL A 34 -12.31 -11.53 12.80
C VAL A 34 -11.48 -11.64 11.53
N ALA A 35 -12.12 -11.68 10.36
CA ALA A 35 -11.42 -11.71 9.09
C ALA A 35 -10.61 -10.43 8.83
N ALA A 36 -11.17 -9.26 9.15
CA ALA A 36 -10.48 -7.98 9.01
C ALA A 36 -9.32 -7.84 10.01
N GLU A 37 -9.46 -8.33 11.25
CA GLU A 37 -8.36 -8.41 12.23
C GLU A 37 -7.21 -9.28 11.73
N SER A 38 -7.53 -10.43 11.14
CA SER A 38 -6.53 -11.33 10.57
C SER A 38 -5.77 -10.68 9.39
N GLU A 39 -6.43 -9.83 8.61
CA GLU A 39 -5.75 -9.05 7.57
C GLU A 39 -4.87 -7.96 8.16
N LEU A 40 -5.36 -7.26 9.17
CA LEU A 40 -4.57 -6.25 9.86
C LEU A 40 -3.32 -6.88 10.49
N ALA A 41 -3.44 -8.05 11.12
CA ALA A 41 -2.30 -8.80 11.68
C ALA A 41 -1.23 -9.13 10.63
N ARG A 42 -1.62 -9.45 9.39
CA ARG A 42 -0.66 -9.66 8.29
C ARG A 42 0.07 -8.38 7.88
N VAL A 43 -0.51 -7.22 8.12
CA VAL A 43 0.10 -5.91 7.80
C VAL A 43 1.06 -5.47 8.88
N VAL A 44 0.63 -5.52 10.14
CA VAL A 44 1.39 -4.96 11.28
C VAL A 44 2.24 -6.00 12.03
N GLY A 45 2.01 -7.29 11.78
CA GLY A 45 2.61 -8.41 12.50
C GLY A 45 1.77 -8.87 13.69
N ASP A 46 1.87 -10.18 13.99
CA ASP A 46 1.08 -10.82 15.04
C ASP A 46 1.40 -10.26 16.43
N GLU A 47 2.67 -9.98 16.72
CA GLU A 47 3.10 -9.43 18.02
C GLU A 47 2.50 -8.06 18.30
N VAL A 48 2.46 -7.19 17.28
CA VAL A 48 1.84 -5.86 17.36
C VAL A 48 0.34 -6.00 17.55
N MET A 49 -0.29 -6.89 16.82
CA MET A 49 -1.73 -7.13 16.95
C MET A 49 -2.11 -7.66 18.33
N GLN A 50 -1.32 -8.56 18.92
CA GLN A 50 -1.50 -9.04 20.29
C GLN A 50 -1.37 -7.92 21.33
N THR A 51 -0.44 -6.99 21.10
CA THR A 51 -0.28 -5.81 21.97
C THR A 51 -1.50 -4.91 21.90
N ILE A 52 -2.01 -4.64 20.70
CA ILE A 52 -3.24 -3.86 20.47
C ILE A 52 -4.43 -4.52 21.17
N GLU A 53 -4.57 -5.83 21.03
CA GLU A 53 -5.65 -6.60 21.67
C GLU A 53 -5.52 -6.58 23.21
N THR A 54 -4.32 -6.68 23.73
CA THR A 54 -4.05 -6.61 25.17
C THR A 54 -4.42 -5.24 25.75
N ASP A 55 -4.03 -4.16 25.08
CA ASP A 55 -4.37 -2.80 25.50
C ASP A 55 -5.88 -2.55 25.43
N TYR A 56 -6.55 -3.01 24.36
CA TYR A 56 -7.98 -2.93 24.24
C TYR A 56 -8.71 -3.67 25.38
N ASN A 57 -8.32 -4.91 25.68
CA ASN A 57 -8.90 -5.72 26.74
C ASN A 57 -8.67 -5.10 28.13
N ALA A 58 -7.54 -4.42 28.32
CA ALA A 58 -7.25 -3.65 29.53
C ALA A 58 -8.03 -2.32 29.62
N GLY A 59 -8.83 -1.98 28.61
CA GLY A 59 -9.58 -0.72 28.54
C GLY A 59 -8.75 0.49 28.14
N LYS A 60 -7.53 0.31 27.67
CA LYS A 60 -6.65 1.38 27.21
C LYS A 60 -6.93 1.68 25.74
N LEU A 61 -7.77 2.66 25.47
CA LEU A 61 -8.07 3.11 24.11
C LEU A 61 -7.01 4.10 23.60
N THR A 62 -5.80 3.60 23.39
CA THR A 62 -4.69 4.38 22.84
C THR A 62 -4.99 4.83 21.40
N PRO A 63 -4.28 5.84 20.86
CA PRO A 63 -4.41 6.20 19.44
C PRO A 63 -4.19 5.02 18.49
N ILE A 64 -3.26 4.12 18.81
CA ILE A 64 -2.98 2.89 18.05
C ILE A 64 -4.20 1.96 18.06
N VAL A 65 -4.79 1.70 19.22
CA VAL A 65 -6.00 0.87 19.34
C VAL A 65 -7.16 1.47 18.53
N ARG A 66 -7.36 2.80 18.61
CA ARG A 66 -8.43 3.47 17.87
C ARG A 66 -8.20 3.42 16.35
N ALA A 67 -6.98 3.60 15.89
CA ALA A 67 -6.65 3.48 14.47
C ALA A 67 -6.86 2.04 13.96
N ALA A 68 -6.46 1.03 14.75
CA ALA A 68 -6.72 -0.37 14.46
C ALA A 68 -8.21 -0.71 14.42
N GLN A 69 -8.99 -0.23 15.41
CA GLN A 69 -10.45 -0.39 15.40
C GLN A 69 -11.09 0.25 14.17
N ARG A 70 -10.61 1.43 13.76
CA ARG A 70 -11.12 2.11 12.58
C ARG A 70 -10.85 1.31 11.31
N ALA A 71 -9.62 0.83 11.12
CA ALA A 71 -9.28 -0.01 9.98
C ALA A 71 -10.13 -1.30 9.94
N VAL A 72 -10.16 -2.05 11.03
CA VAL A 72 -10.96 -3.29 11.12
C VAL A 72 -12.44 -3.01 10.92
N GLY A 73 -12.97 -1.96 11.56
CA GLY A 73 -14.39 -1.59 11.50
C GLY A 73 -14.86 -1.27 10.06
N PHE A 74 -14.13 -0.42 9.34
CA PHE A 74 -14.51 -0.06 7.97
C PHE A 74 -14.41 -1.27 7.02
N MET A 75 -13.38 -2.09 7.13
CA MET A 75 -13.24 -3.28 6.29
C MET A 75 -14.32 -4.32 6.61
N ALA A 76 -14.62 -4.55 7.88
CA ALA A 76 -15.67 -5.49 8.30
C ALA A 76 -17.05 -5.02 7.81
N THR A 77 -17.36 -3.73 7.93
CA THR A 77 -18.61 -3.12 7.50
C THR A 77 -18.78 -3.20 5.97
N LEU A 78 -17.72 -2.88 5.21
CA LEU A 78 -17.72 -3.02 3.76
C LEU A 78 -18.05 -4.46 3.33
N ARG A 79 -17.40 -5.45 3.94
CA ARG A 79 -17.66 -6.87 3.64
C ARG A 79 -19.05 -7.29 4.02
N TYR A 80 -19.53 -6.82 5.16
CA TYR A 80 -20.87 -7.12 5.61
C TYR A 80 -21.92 -6.58 4.64
N PHE A 81 -21.81 -5.34 4.19
CA PHE A 81 -22.74 -4.75 3.22
C PHE A 81 -22.70 -5.49 1.89
N ARG A 82 -21.55 -5.72 1.31
CA ARG A 82 -21.38 -6.46 0.06
C ARG A 82 -21.95 -7.87 0.12
N LEU A 83 -21.83 -8.54 1.27
CA LEU A 83 -22.40 -9.88 1.46
C LEU A 83 -23.93 -9.83 1.56
N ASN A 84 -24.48 -8.74 2.10
CA ASN A 84 -25.92 -8.58 2.34
C ASN A 84 -26.67 -7.84 1.23
N ASP A 85 -25.99 -7.32 0.21
CA ASP A 85 -26.63 -6.76 -1.00
C ASP A 85 -27.55 -7.75 -1.69
N ILE A 86 -27.28 -9.02 -1.52
CA ILE A 86 -28.06 -10.14 -2.05
C ILE A 86 -28.48 -11.04 -0.89
N SER A 87 -29.79 -11.28 -0.76
CA SER A 87 -30.32 -12.24 0.20
C SER A 87 -30.01 -13.67 -0.26
N HIS A 88 -29.48 -14.49 0.66
CA HIS A 88 -29.23 -15.91 0.44
C HIS A 88 -30.37 -16.71 1.11
N GLU A 89 -31.24 -17.29 0.31
CA GLU A 89 -32.36 -18.11 0.77
C GLU A 89 -32.17 -19.58 0.35
N THR A 90 -32.94 -20.47 0.94
CA THR A 90 -32.82 -21.90 0.68
C THR A 90 -33.07 -22.29 -0.78
N ASP A 91 -33.81 -21.47 -1.52
CA ASP A 91 -34.17 -21.66 -2.94
C ASP A 91 -33.34 -20.78 -3.89
N GLY A 92 -32.32 -20.09 -3.38
CA GLY A 92 -31.35 -19.33 -4.19
C GLY A 92 -31.09 -17.90 -3.70
N ARG A 93 -30.43 -17.13 -4.57
CA ARG A 93 -30.09 -15.73 -4.30
C ARG A 93 -31.25 -14.83 -4.74
N LYS A 94 -31.69 -13.96 -3.83
CA LYS A 94 -32.80 -13.03 -4.09
C LYS A 94 -32.41 -11.62 -3.71
N VAL A 95 -33.04 -10.65 -4.34
CA VAL A 95 -32.99 -9.26 -3.94
C VAL A 95 -34.24 -8.99 -3.13
N LYS A 96 -34.10 -8.61 -1.85
CA LYS A 96 -35.23 -8.14 -1.04
C LYS A 96 -35.63 -6.77 -1.56
N MET A 97 -36.87 -6.67 -2.03
CA MET A 97 -37.50 -5.38 -2.37
C MET A 97 -38.73 -5.21 -1.48
N ASP A 98 -38.72 -4.19 -0.67
CA ASP A 98 -39.97 -3.67 -0.12
C ASP A 98 -40.54 -2.68 -1.12
N SER A 99 -41.62 -3.10 -1.81
CA SER A 99 -42.19 -2.35 -2.94
C SER A 99 -42.92 -1.08 -2.54
N GLU A 100 -43.18 -0.86 -1.24
CA GLU A 100 -44.03 0.26 -0.80
C GLU A 100 -43.22 1.46 -0.26
N ASN A 101 -42.06 1.24 0.36
CA ASN A 101 -41.35 2.31 1.09
C ASN A 101 -39.84 2.44 0.77
N GLU A 102 -39.22 1.45 0.13
CA GLU A 102 -37.77 1.46 -0.11
C GLU A 102 -37.45 1.22 -1.59
N ARG A 103 -36.59 2.05 -2.15
CA ARG A 103 -36.02 1.81 -3.47
C ARG A 103 -34.63 1.23 -3.32
N ARG A 104 -34.34 0.23 -4.14
CA ARG A 104 -32.99 -0.32 -4.26
C ARG A 104 -32.02 0.81 -4.65
N PRO A 105 -30.86 0.94 -3.97
CA PRO A 105 -29.83 1.86 -4.42
C PRO A 105 -29.41 1.57 -5.86
N PHE A 106 -29.06 2.61 -6.59
CA PHE A 106 -28.47 2.44 -7.92
C PHE A 106 -27.04 1.89 -7.77
N GLU A 107 -26.56 1.15 -8.77
CA GLU A 107 -25.25 0.55 -8.80
C GLU A 107 -24.13 1.57 -8.49
N TRP A 108 -24.19 2.76 -9.08
CA TRP A 108 -23.23 3.83 -8.81
C TRP A 108 -23.23 4.34 -7.36
N GLN A 109 -24.36 4.21 -6.65
CA GLN A 109 -24.45 4.58 -5.22
C GLN A 109 -23.76 3.53 -4.36
N LEU A 110 -23.94 2.26 -4.67
CA LEU A 110 -23.24 1.15 -3.99
C LEU A 110 -21.74 1.22 -4.24
N GLU A 111 -21.33 1.45 -5.49
CA GLU A 111 -19.91 1.63 -5.82
C GLU A 111 -19.28 2.80 -5.06
N ARG A 112 -19.99 3.94 -4.98
CA ARG A 112 -19.50 5.11 -4.25
C ARG A 112 -19.41 4.87 -2.74
N ASP A 113 -20.38 4.17 -2.16
CA ASP A 113 -20.35 3.81 -0.73
C ASP A 113 -19.19 2.85 -0.44
N ASP A 114 -19.00 1.84 -1.28
CA ASP A 114 -17.87 0.92 -1.21
C ASP A 114 -16.52 1.65 -1.31
N GLU A 115 -16.39 2.61 -2.23
CA GLU A 115 -15.19 3.43 -2.38
C GLU A 115 -14.92 4.26 -1.13
N MET A 116 -15.96 4.85 -0.53
CA MET A 116 -15.83 5.62 0.72
C MET A 116 -15.35 4.74 1.88
N HIS A 117 -15.94 3.57 2.06
CA HIS A 117 -15.52 2.62 3.10
C HIS A 117 -14.06 2.16 2.88
N LEU A 118 -13.70 1.87 1.64
CA LEU A 118 -12.35 1.47 1.30
C LEU A 118 -11.33 2.61 1.53
N GLN A 119 -11.71 3.84 1.21
CA GLN A 119 -10.88 5.01 1.48
C GLN A 119 -10.63 5.20 2.97
N GLU A 120 -11.68 5.13 3.79
CA GLU A 120 -11.56 5.26 5.24
C GLU A 120 -10.72 4.11 5.86
N TYR A 121 -10.84 2.90 5.32
CA TYR A 121 -9.97 1.79 5.69
C TYR A 121 -8.50 2.12 5.46
N TYR A 122 -8.14 2.62 4.28
CA TYR A 122 -6.75 2.96 3.97
C TYR A 122 -6.25 4.17 4.75
N ASN A 123 -7.09 5.19 4.95
CA ASN A 123 -6.76 6.32 5.81
C ASN A 123 -6.45 5.86 7.26
N ALA A 124 -7.22 4.88 7.74
CA ALA A 124 -6.99 4.32 9.06
C ALA A 124 -5.70 3.48 9.13
N LEU A 125 -5.37 2.74 8.07
CA LEU A 125 -4.08 2.02 7.96
C LEU A 125 -2.90 2.99 7.92
N ASP A 126 -2.98 4.07 7.16
CA ASP A 126 -1.93 5.09 7.10
C ASP A 126 -1.70 5.74 8.47
N CYS A 127 -2.79 6.10 9.15
CA CYS A 127 -2.72 6.61 10.52
C CYS A 127 -2.09 5.60 11.48
N LEU A 128 -2.49 4.33 11.39
CA LEU A 128 -1.95 3.27 12.24
C LEU A 128 -0.45 3.05 11.99
N VAL A 129 -0.03 2.96 10.74
CA VAL A 129 1.37 2.77 10.39
C VAL A 129 2.23 3.93 10.90
N ASN A 130 1.78 5.18 10.72
CA ASN A 130 2.49 6.34 11.26
C ASN A 130 2.67 6.26 12.79
N LEU A 131 1.59 5.91 13.52
CA LEU A 131 1.66 5.77 14.97
C LEU A 131 2.58 4.61 15.41
N LEU A 132 2.65 3.54 14.61
CA LEU A 132 3.51 2.41 14.89
C LEU A 132 4.99 2.74 14.66
N MET A 133 5.33 3.54 13.66
CA MET A 133 6.72 3.94 13.40
C MET A 133 7.38 4.62 14.61
N ASP A 134 6.60 5.36 15.39
CA ASP A 134 7.05 6.03 16.62
C ASP A 134 6.90 5.16 17.89
N ASN A 135 6.41 3.92 17.76
CA ASN A 135 6.14 3.05 18.91
C ASN A 135 7.35 2.15 19.22
N GLU A 136 7.87 2.23 20.45
CA GLU A 136 9.03 1.44 20.90
C GLU A 136 8.81 -0.09 20.80
N GLY A 137 7.58 -0.56 20.94
CA GLY A 137 7.23 -1.98 20.80
C GLY A 137 7.38 -2.43 19.35
N PHE A 138 6.85 -1.64 18.41
CA PHE A 138 6.97 -1.91 16.99
C PHE A 138 8.42 -1.83 16.50
N GLN A 139 9.21 -0.89 17.02
CA GLN A 139 10.64 -0.74 16.68
C GLN A 139 11.49 -1.96 17.08
N LYS A 140 10.99 -2.83 17.94
CA LYS A 140 11.64 -4.11 18.30
C LYS A 140 11.16 -5.28 17.43
N SER A 141 10.17 -5.10 16.60
CA SER A 141 9.62 -6.14 15.74
C SER A 141 10.59 -6.49 14.59
N GLU A 142 10.47 -7.71 14.07
CA GLU A 142 11.22 -8.16 12.91
C GLU A 142 10.94 -7.29 11.68
N LEU A 143 9.70 -6.86 11.50
CA LEU A 143 9.28 -5.99 10.39
C LEU A 143 10.01 -4.64 10.43
N TYR A 144 10.10 -4.02 11.60
CA TYR A 144 10.87 -2.78 11.74
C TYR A 144 12.38 -3.00 11.54
N GLY A 145 12.88 -4.16 11.94
CA GLY A 145 14.27 -4.55 11.67
C GLY A 145 14.63 -4.52 10.18
N HIS A 146 13.69 -4.89 9.30
CA HIS A 146 13.87 -4.75 7.84
C HIS A 146 13.85 -3.28 7.40
N ILE A 147 12.96 -2.47 7.97
CA ILE A 147 12.85 -1.03 7.66
C ILE A 147 14.14 -0.30 8.07
N ALA A 148 14.66 -0.60 9.25
CA ALA A 148 15.86 0.04 9.79
C ALA A 148 17.14 -0.21 8.96
N GLN A 149 17.13 -1.22 8.10
CA GLN A 149 18.25 -1.54 7.18
C GLN A 149 18.14 -0.82 5.83
N LEU A 150 17.05 -0.11 5.58
CA LEU A 150 16.83 0.60 4.33
C LEU A 150 17.55 1.96 4.32
N LEU A 151 18.11 2.31 3.17
CA LEU A 151 18.68 3.65 2.93
C LEU A 151 17.57 4.72 2.79
N ILE A 152 16.37 4.30 2.39
CA ILE A 152 15.21 5.16 2.25
C ILE A 152 14.26 4.87 3.44
N PRO A 153 14.23 5.72 4.48
CA PRO A 153 13.68 5.36 5.79
C PRO A 153 12.16 5.50 5.91
N ASN A 154 11.49 6.24 5.02
CA ASN A 154 10.07 6.57 5.15
C ASN A 154 9.38 6.90 3.82
N ALA A 155 8.05 7.04 3.88
CA ALA A 155 7.19 7.35 2.75
C ALA A 155 7.48 8.71 2.10
N GLU A 156 7.79 9.72 2.92
CA GLU A 156 8.10 11.08 2.43
C GLU A 156 9.35 11.08 1.57
N SER A 157 10.37 10.32 1.97
CA SER A 157 11.59 10.15 1.19
C SER A 157 11.31 9.51 -0.17
N VAL A 158 10.46 8.47 -0.23
CA VAL A 158 10.06 7.87 -1.52
C VAL A 158 9.33 8.89 -2.38
N THR A 159 8.38 9.63 -1.81
CA THR A 159 7.63 10.68 -2.51
C THR A 159 8.56 11.75 -3.07
N TRP A 160 9.52 12.22 -2.26
CA TRP A 160 10.50 13.22 -2.69
C TRP A 160 11.38 12.73 -3.83
N LEU A 161 11.88 11.49 -3.75
CA LEU A 161 12.81 10.91 -4.72
C LEU A 161 12.16 10.59 -6.07
N THR A 162 10.86 10.27 -6.06
CA THR A 162 10.18 9.75 -7.26
C THR A 162 9.11 10.69 -7.82
N GLY A 163 8.67 11.69 -7.02
CA GLY A 163 7.50 12.52 -7.34
C GLY A 163 6.16 11.76 -7.24
N VAL A 164 6.16 10.51 -6.80
CA VAL A 164 4.95 9.70 -6.63
C VAL A 164 4.51 9.73 -5.19
N GLU A 165 3.30 10.25 -4.95
CA GLU A 165 2.72 10.29 -3.61
C GLU A 165 2.67 8.89 -3.01
N THR A 166 3.40 8.70 -1.92
CA THR A 166 3.54 7.42 -1.24
C THR A 166 2.98 7.54 0.17
N SER A 167 1.90 6.80 0.45
CA SER A 167 1.34 6.77 1.80
C SER A 167 2.17 5.88 2.74
N PRO A 168 2.05 6.06 4.07
CA PRO A 168 2.74 5.21 5.05
C PRO A 168 2.47 3.72 4.88
N TYR A 169 1.23 3.33 4.60
CA TYR A 169 0.89 1.94 4.32
C TYR A 169 1.51 1.44 3.01
N LEU A 170 1.49 2.27 1.96
CA LEU A 170 2.15 1.92 0.69
C LEU A 170 3.65 1.74 0.89
N TYR A 171 4.30 2.62 1.68
CA TYR A 171 5.71 2.47 2.01
C TYR A 171 6.00 1.11 2.69
N LEU A 172 5.18 0.72 3.65
CA LEU A 172 5.32 -0.58 4.32
C LEU A 172 5.25 -1.75 3.30
N ARG A 173 4.38 -1.64 2.30
CA ARG A 173 4.26 -2.60 1.20
C ARG A 173 5.46 -2.56 0.25
N LEU A 174 6.16 -1.43 0.17
CA LEU A 174 7.36 -1.24 -0.66
C LEU A 174 8.63 -1.81 -0.01
N VAL A 175 8.68 -2.02 1.29
CA VAL A 175 9.86 -2.50 2.04
C VAL A 175 10.59 -3.68 1.38
N PRO A 176 9.93 -4.78 0.97
CA PRO A 176 10.60 -5.89 0.29
C PRO A 176 11.23 -5.48 -1.05
N PHE A 177 10.57 -4.60 -1.78
CA PHE A 177 11.03 -4.13 -3.10
C PHE A 177 12.18 -3.10 -2.97
N LEU A 178 12.14 -2.26 -1.93
CA LEU A 178 13.25 -1.37 -1.57
C LEU A 178 14.49 -2.19 -1.20
N THR A 179 14.33 -3.25 -0.42
CA THR A 179 15.41 -4.18 -0.08
C THR A 179 16.02 -4.81 -1.33
N ASP A 180 15.20 -5.31 -2.25
CA ASP A 180 15.68 -5.91 -3.50
C ASP A 180 16.37 -4.88 -4.41
N ALA A 181 15.80 -3.67 -4.52
CA ALA A 181 16.36 -2.58 -5.30
C ALA A 181 17.70 -2.10 -4.72
N GLN A 182 17.79 -1.92 -3.39
CA GLN A 182 19.03 -1.54 -2.70
C GLN A 182 20.14 -2.58 -2.94
N ARG A 183 19.82 -3.86 -2.83
CA ARG A 183 20.77 -4.95 -3.13
C ARG A 183 21.22 -4.94 -4.59
N TYR A 184 20.31 -4.67 -5.51
CA TYR A 184 20.64 -4.59 -6.93
C TYR A 184 21.59 -3.44 -7.24
N VAL A 185 21.32 -2.23 -6.70
CA VAL A 185 22.16 -1.05 -6.90
C VAL A 185 23.53 -1.28 -6.28
N ALA A 186 23.60 -1.79 -5.06
CA ALA A 186 24.87 -2.14 -4.40
C ALA A 186 25.70 -3.16 -5.20
N LYS A 187 25.06 -4.17 -5.79
CA LYS A 187 25.75 -5.17 -6.64
C LYS A 187 26.31 -4.56 -7.93
N ARG A 188 25.61 -3.59 -8.51
CA ARG A 188 26.02 -2.93 -9.76
C ARG A 188 27.17 -1.95 -9.56
N LEU A 189 27.14 -1.23 -8.46
CA LEU A 189 28.05 -0.12 -8.19
C LEU A 189 29.18 -0.48 -7.18
N GLY A 190 29.10 -1.64 -6.53
CA GLY A 190 29.98 -1.98 -5.43
C GLY A 190 29.61 -1.19 -4.16
N ASP A 191 30.61 -0.77 -3.39
CA ASP A 191 30.38 0.03 -2.20
C ASP A 191 29.70 1.35 -2.57
N THR A 192 28.48 1.55 -2.01
CA THR A 192 27.65 2.72 -2.25
C THR A 192 27.67 3.71 -1.08
N ASP A 193 28.48 3.42 -0.06
CA ASP A 193 28.69 4.35 1.03
C ASP A 193 29.63 5.46 0.55
N THR A 194 29.17 6.68 0.58
CA THR A 194 29.89 7.85 0.07
C THR A 194 29.51 9.11 0.83
N ASP A 195 30.47 9.99 1.01
CA ASP A 195 30.25 11.32 1.59
C ASP A 195 29.73 12.35 0.57
N ASP A 196 29.77 12.03 -0.72
CA ASP A 196 29.26 12.90 -1.77
C ASP A 196 27.72 12.89 -1.77
N GLU A 197 27.11 14.05 -1.57
CA GLU A 197 25.66 14.22 -1.45
C GLU A 197 24.94 13.94 -2.78
N GLU A 198 25.56 14.28 -3.90
CA GLU A 198 25.00 14.03 -5.24
C GLU A 198 24.95 12.53 -5.52
N LEU A 199 26.02 11.79 -5.22
CA LEU A 199 26.04 10.32 -5.36
C LEU A 199 25.00 9.65 -4.46
N ARG A 200 24.80 10.13 -3.22
CA ARG A 200 23.76 9.62 -2.34
C ARG A 200 22.36 9.84 -2.92
N THR A 201 22.11 11.04 -3.44
CA THR A 201 20.81 11.36 -4.04
C THR A 201 20.52 10.50 -5.25
N LEU A 202 21.46 10.36 -6.19
CA LEU A 202 21.33 9.50 -7.36
C LEU A 202 21.11 8.02 -6.99
N ARG A 203 21.83 7.53 -5.98
CA ARG A 203 21.66 6.17 -5.45
C ARG A 203 20.23 5.95 -4.94
N ASP A 204 19.75 6.87 -4.11
CA ASP A 204 18.44 6.75 -3.48
C ASP A 204 17.31 6.91 -4.52
N GLN A 205 17.49 7.78 -5.53
CA GLN A 205 16.59 7.87 -6.69
C GLN A 205 16.56 6.56 -7.49
N ALA A 206 17.71 5.97 -7.78
CA ALA A 206 17.79 4.69 -8.48
C ALA A 206 17.05 3.57 -7.72
N ILE A 207 17.24 3.51 -6.40
CA ILE A 207 16.58 2.51 -5.52
C ILE A 207 15.07 2.73 -5.51
N ALA A 208 14.61 3.97 -5.29
CA ALA A 208 13.19 4.28 -5.18
C ALA A 208 12.42 3.98 -6.47
N HIS A 209 12.92 4.43 -7.62
CA HIS A 209 12.30 4.17 -8.93
C HIS A 209 12.22 2.67 -9.23
N ARG A 210 13.31 1.95 -8.96
CA ARG A 210 13.34 0.49 -9.17
C ARG A 210 12.38 -0.25 -8.27
N ALA A 211 12.27 0.14 -7.01
CA ALA A 211 11.34 -0.47 -6.06
C ALA A 211 9.89 -0.29 -6.51
N LEU A 212 9.50 0.92 -6.94
CA LEU A 212 8.17 1.19 -7.48
C LEU A 212 7.90 0.38 -8.75
N ALA A 213 8.85 0.30 -9.67
CA ALA A 213 8.71 -0.53 -10.87
C ALA A 213 8.45 -2.01 -10.52
N LEU A 214 9.26 -2.58 -9.61
CA LEU A 214 9.09 -3.97 -9.19
C LEU A 214 7.77 -4.20 -8.45
N PHE A 215 7.34 -3.24 -7.64
CA PHE A 215 6.07 -3.29 -6.95
C PHE A 215 4.90 -3.35 -7.94
N VAL A 216 4.85 -2.42 -8.90
CA VAL A 216 3.80 -2.36 -9.93
C VAL A 216 3.74 -3.66 -10.74
N ARG A 217 4.89 -4.23 -11.07
CA ARG A 217 4.97 -5.47 -11.86
C ARG A 217 4.48 -6.71 -11.08
N LYS A 218 4.73 -6.78 -9.76
CA LYS A 218 4.48 -7.97 -8.95
C LYS A 218 3.17 -7.92 -8.16
N THR A 219 2.53 -6.74 -8.07
CA THR A 219 1.36 -6.56 -7.24
C THR A 219 0.11 -6.40 -8.10
N GLU A 220 -0.95 -7.13 -7.74
CA GLU A 220 -2.26 -6.89 -8.36
C GLU A 220 -2.78 -5.52 -7.90
N MET A 221 -3.03 -4.64 -8.87
CA MET A 221 -3.40 -3.24 -8.64
C MET A 221 -4.69 -3.02 -7.86
N LYS A 222 -5.57 -4.01 -7.78
CA LYS A 222 -6.82 -3.96 -7.01
C LYS A 222 -6.61 -3.81 -5.49
N ALA A 223 -5.40 -4.04 -5.02
CA ALA A 223 -5.05 -4.01 -3.60
C ALA A 223 -4.42 -2.69 -3.14
N LEU A 224 -4.38 -1.65 -4.01
CA LEU A 224 -3.67 -0.41 -3.69
C LEU A 224 -4.60 0.71 -3.24
N PRO A 225 -4.26 1.37 -2.12
CA PRO A 225 -4.92 2.59 -1.69
C PRO A 225 -4.57 3.76 -2.60
N GLY A 226 -5.49 4.66 -2.77
CA GLY A 226 -5.49 5.91 -3.50
C GLY A 226 -4.18 6.52 -4.01
N GLY A 227 -4.26 7.44 -4.90
CA GLY A 227 -3.14 8.09 -5.60
C GLY A 227 -3.04 7.69 -7.06
N ALA A 228 -1.89 7.83 -7.68
CA ALA A 228 -1.65 7.61 -9.12
C ALA A 228 -2.10 6.24 -9.68
N PHE A 229 -2.28 5.26 -8.80
CA PHE A 229 -2.73 3.91 -9.14
C PHE A 229 -4.24 3.68 -9.06
N ARG A 230 -5.00 4.64 -8.53
CA ARG A 230 -6.45 4.50 -8.30
C ARG A 230 -7.30 4.71 -9.55
N GLU A 231 -6.90 5.61 -10.43
CA GLU A 231 -7.61 5.89 -11.69
C GLU A 231 -7.70 4.67 -12.63
N ALA A 232 -6.79 3.71 -12.46
CA ALA A 232 -6.76 2.51 -13.26
C ALA A 232 -7.88 1.49 -12.94
N VAL A 233 -8.59 1.62 -11.82
CA VAL A 233 -9.55 0.62 -11.31
C VAL A 233 -11.01 1.02 -11.52
N SER A 234 -11.31 2.30 -11.74
CA SER A 234 -12.70 2.82 -11.78
C SER A 234 -13.42 2.73 -13.14
N GLY A 235 -12.85 2.08 -14.13
CA GLY A 235 -13.47 1.94 -15.45
C GLY A 235 -13.99 0.53 -15.73
N GLY A 236 -15.30 0.40 -15.98
CA GLY A 236 -15.93 -0.86 -16.39
C GLY A 236 -15.23 -1.56 -17.58
N GLY A 237 -15.40 -2.85 -17.68
CA GLY A 237 -14.87 -3.87 -18.64
C GLY A 237 -13.99 -3.51 -19.85
N ARG A 238 -14.06 -2.30 -20.38
CA ARG A 238 -13.19 -1.79 -21.44
C ARG A 238 -11.84 -1.25 -20.92
N SER A 239 -11.76 -0.88 -19.67
CA SER A 239 -10.58 -0.30 -19.01
C SER A 239 -9.45 -1.31 -18.73
N LYS A 240 -9.73 -2.61 -18.63
CA LYS A 240 -8.71 -3.61 -18.27
C LYS A 240 -7.54 -3.69 -19.24
N SER A 241 -7.79 -3.55 -20.53
CA SER A 241 -6.74 -3.62 -21.56
C SER A 241 -5.85 -2.37 -21.53
N ASN A 242 -6.46 -1.19 -21.40
CA ASN A 242 -5.72 0.07 -21.32
C ASN A 242 -4.92 0.16 -20.01
N THR A 243 -5.50 -0.29 -18.90
CA THR A 243 -4.84 -0.33 -17.59
C THR A 243 -3.58 -1.18 -17.63
N THR A 244 -3.61 -2.36 -18.25
CA THR A 244 -2.44 -3.24 -18.36
C THR A 244 -1.32 -2.59 -19.17
N THR A 245 -1.66 -1.87 -20.26
CA THR A 245 -0.69 -1.14 -21.08
C THR A 245 -0.09 0.03 -20.30
N GLN A 246 -0.90 0.83 -19.61
CA GLN A 246 -0.44 1.96 -18.80
C GLN A 246 0.50 1.51 -17.68
N LEU A 247 0.21 0.37 -17.05
CA LEU A 247 1.07 -0.21 -16.02
C LEU A 247 2.40 -0.71 -16.58
N HIS A 248 2.38 -1.29 -17.77
CA HIS A 248 3.60 -1.71 -18.44
C HIS A 248 4.46 -0.51 -18.83
N ASP A 249 3.84 0.53 -19.38
CA ASP A 249 4.54 1.77 -19.73
C ASP A 249 5.12 2.45 -18.48
N TYR A 250 4.36 2.47 -17.39
CA TYR A 250 4.83 2.99 -16.09
C TYR A 250 6.01 2.18 -15.56
N TYR A 251 5.92 0.84 -15.60
CA TYR A 251 7.02 -0.03 -15.19
C TYR A 251 8.29 0.23 -16.01
N GLU A 252 8.17 0.29 -17.34
CA GLU A 252 9.32 0.56 -18.22
C GLU A 252 9.92 1.93 -17.91
N HIS A 253 9.09 2.96 -17.77
CA HIS A 253 9.56 4.31 -17.45
C HIS A 253 10.34 4.36 -16.13
N MET A 254 9.81 3.74 -15.08
CA MET A 254 10.49 3.72 -13.77
C MET A 254 11.77 2.89 -13.79
N MET A 255 11.82 1.80 -14.56
CA MET A 255 13.04 1.01 -14.72
C MET A 255 14.11 1.75 -15.51
N ASP A 256 13.72 2.45 -16.58
CA ASP A 256 14.63 3.26 -17.38
C ASP A 256 15.21 4.41 -16.57
N ALA A 257 14.37 5.12 -15.80
CA ALA A 257 14.82 6.16 -14.88
C ALA A 257 15.83 5.62 -13.84
N SER A 258 15.55 4.46 -13.23
CA SER A 258 16.50 3.83 -12.31
C SER A 258 17.85 3.53 -12.96
N ASP A 259 17.84 2.99 -14.18
CA ASP A 259 19.07 2.67 -14.90
C ASP A 259 19.82 3.95 -15.32
N GLU A 260 19.12 5.04 -15.61
CA GLU A 260 19.71 6.34 -15.94
C GLU A 260 20.44 6.93 -14.71
N TYR A 261 19.83 6.93 -13.53
CA TYR A 261 20.50 7.35 -12.29
C TYR A 261 21.74 6.48 -11.97
N ILE A 262 21.71 5.19 -12.25
CA ILE A 262 22.89 4.32 -12.09
C ILE A 262 24.02 4.75 -13.04
N HIS A 263 23.69 5.12 -14.28
CA HIS A 263 24.67 5.65 -15.22
C HIS A 263 25.26 6.99 -14.78
N GLU A 264 24.43 7.89 -14.31
CA GLU A 264 24.89 9.19 -13.78
C GLU A 264 25.81 9.00 -12.56
N MET A 265 25.49 8.05 -11.67
CA MET A 265 26.39 7.72 -10.56
C MET A 265 27.75 7.19 -11.03
N GLN A 266 27.76 6.34 -12.06
CA GLN A 266 29.03 5.85 -12.62
C GLN A 266 29.85 7.02 -13.18
N HIS A 267 29.23 7.89 -13.94
CA HIS A 267 29.89 9.08 -14.49
C HIS A 267 30.46 9.99 -13.39
N ARG A 268 29.66 10.26 -12.34
CA ARG A 268 30.09 11.09 -11.21
C ARG A 268 31.28 10.47 -10.46
N ARG A 269 31.30 9.15 -10.29
CA ARG A 269 32.43 8.45 -9.69
C ARG A 269 33.70 8.56 -10.53
N ASP A 270 33.58 8.41 -11.84
CA ASP A 270 34.69 8.55 -12.78
C ASP A 270 35.26 9.99 -12.73
N GLU A 271 34.40 11.01 -12.64
CA GLU A 271 34.82 12.39 -12.42
C GLU A 271 35.59 12.59 -11.11
N LEU A 272 35.06 12.05 -10.00
CA LEU A 272 35.71 12.18 -8.68
C LEU A 272 37.02 11.39 -8.61
N ALA A 273 37.12 10.29 -9.34
CA ALA A 273 38.37 9.53 -9.46
C ALA A 273 39.44 10.25 -10.31
N GLY A 274 39.07 11.34 -10.99
CA GLY A 274 39.99 12.08 -11.90
C GLY A 274 40.23 11.33 -13.21
N GLU A 275 39.45 10.31 -13.52
CA GLU A 275 39.45 9.63 -14.81
C GLU A 275 38.74 10.53 -15.83
N ASN A 276 39.46 10.99 -16.85
CA ASN A 276 38.87 11.82 -17.89
C ASN A 276 37.65 11.12 -18.52
N ALA A 277 36.47 11.68 -18.33
CA ALA A 277 35.20 11.18 -18.89
C ALA A 277 35.20 11.04 -20.43
N ASP A 278 36.15 11.65 -21.11
CA ASP A 278 36.34 11.62 -22.57
C ASP A 278 36.72 10.22 -23.12
N SER A 279 37.06 9.25 -22.26
CA SER A 279 37.40 7.89 -22.70
C SER A 279 36.21 6.93 -22.81
N HIS A 280 35.09 7.27 -22.23
CA HIS A 280 33.89 6.44 -22.32
C HIS A 280 33.03 6.86 -23.51
N VAL A 281 33.21 6.16 -24.62
CA VAL A 281 32.22 6.20 -25.70
C VAL A 281 30.89 5.70 -25.13
N ILE A 282 29.94 6.61 -24.90
CA ILE A 282 28.58 6.27 -24.51
C ILE A 282 28.00 5.43 -25.65
N MET A 283 28.08 4.12 -25.53
CA MET A 283 27.41 3.23 -26.47
C MET A 283 25.91 3.46 -26.28
N PRO A 284 25.18 3.87 -27.30
CA PRO A 284 23.75 4.05 -27.21
C PRO A 284 23.12 2.73 -26.74
N LYS A 285 22.23 2.82 -25.74
CA LYS A 285 21.46 1.64 -25.27
C LYS A 285 20.90 0.90 -26.47
N ASN A 286 21.26 -0.35 -26.61
CA ASN A 286 20.75 -1.21 -27.68
C ASN A 286 19.32 -1.63 -27.34
N CYS A 287 18.37 -0.73 -27.52
CA CYS A 287 16.96 -1.03 -27.30
C CYS A 287 16.29 -1.47 -28.62
N ARG A 288 15.20 -2.23 -28.51
CA ARG A 288 14.43 -2.72 -29.68
C ARG A 288 13.95 -1.61 -30.63
N LYS A 289 13.96 -0.36 -30.19
CA LYS A 289 13.58 0.82 -30.97
C LYS A 289 14.76 1.41 -31.76
N ASN A 290 16.02 1.07 -31.42
CA ASN A 290 17.19 1.55 -32.17
C ASN A 290 17.31 0.78 -33.49
N LYS A 291 16.85 1.41 -34.54
CA LYS A 291 16.92 0.87 -35.93
C LYS A 291 18.32 0.94 -36.54
N PHE A 292 19.39 1.11 -35.75
CA PHE A 292 20.74 1.15 -36.30
C PHE A 292 21.30 -0.26 -36.40
N PHE A 293 21.63 -0.60 -37.64
CA PHE A 293 22.25 -1.83 -38.15
C PHE A 293 21.33 -3.05 -38.29
N ARG A 294 20.54 -3.04 -39.37
CA ARG A 294 20.37 -4.26 -40.17
C ARG A 294 21.37 -4.18 -41.33
N TRP A 295 22.35 -5.01 -41.30
CA TRP A 295 23.04 -5.52 -42.49
C TRP A 295 22.32 -6.79 -42.92
#